data_9e963fe68383485e015d4e027dadbe3e
#
_entry.id   9e963fe68383485e015d4e027dadbe3e
#
_cell.length_a   1.000
_cell.length_b   1.000
_cell.length_c   1.000
_cell.angle_alpha   90.00
_cell.angle_beta   90.00
_cell.angle_gamma   90.00
#
_symmetry.space_group_name_H-M   'P 1'
#
loop_
_entity.id
_entity.type
_entity.pdbx_description
1 polymer ?
#
loop_
_entity_poly.entity_id
_entity_poly.type
_entity_poly.pdbx_seq_one_letter_code
_entity_poly.pdbx_strand_id
1 'polypeptide(L)'
;MSVGQAASQEHKELYSLLIPLKNERLLVPRMCVAEVIAFADAARDRRDDHPDWFLGTIEWNGQRLPVVSFDDPQGEERRTKRSRARVVVFHAITQELRGGYYGVLTQGFPQLVRVNADVVRPDPSRSFPERSPVICQVRMINETPLIPDLERLEQMIAEETSVMPT
;
A
#
# COMPACT_ATOMS: atom_id res chain seq x y z
N MET A 1 -40.77 2.65 -4.21
CA MET A 1 -40.53 2.19 -2.87
C MET A 1 -39.08 2.32 -2.49
N SER A 2 -38.83 3.38 -1.79
CA SER A 2 -37.49 3.80 -1.41
C SER A 2 -36.89 2.98 -0.27
N VAL A 3 -37.70 2.22 0.46
CA VAL A 3 -37.26 1.52 1.67
C VAL A 3 -36.26 0.41 1.34
N GLY A 4 -36.48 -0.32 0.27
CA GLY A 4 -35.56 -1.37 -0.13
C GLY A 4 -34.22 -0.85 -0.62
N GLN A 5 -34.20 0.29 -1.28
CA GLN A 5 -32.96 0.91 -1.74
C GLN A 5 -32.14 1.50 -0.59
N ALA A 6 -32.81 2.08 0.38
CA ALA A 6 -32.13 2.62 1.56
C ALA A 6 -31.47 1.47 2.36
N ALA A 7 -32.17 0.35 2.54
CA ALA A 7 -31.62 -0.79 3.25
C ALA A 7 -30.42 -1.38 2.54
N SER A 8 -30.44 -1.45 1.20
CA SER A 8 -29.30 -1.98 0.44
C SER A 8 -28.09 -1.06 0.50
N GLN A 9 -28.29 0.24 0.62
CA GLN A 9 -27.20 1.19 0.80
C GLN A 9 -26.58 1.09 2.20
N GLU A 10 -27.41 0.88 3.23
CA GLU A 10 -26.95 0.75 4.60
C GLU A 10 -26.10 -0.50 4.81
N HIS A 11 -26.36 -1.55 4.03
CA HIS A 11 -25.65 -2.81 4.13
C HIS A 11 -24.56 -2.97 3.07
N LYS A 12 -24.18 -1.87 2.43
CA LYS A 12 -23.16 -1.91 1.42
C LYS A 12 -21.80 -2.17 2.06
N GLU A 13 -21.28 -3.37 1.86
CA GLU A 13 -19.98 -3.77 2.39
C GLU A 13 -18.94 -3.75 1.28
N LEU A 14 -17.73 -3.36 1.64
CA LEU A 14 -16.59 -3.35 0.74
C LEU A 14 -15.58 -4.37 1.24
N TYR A 15 -15.18 -5.29 0.35
CA TYR A 15 -14.08 -6.18 0.67
C TYR A 15 -12.78 -5.40 0.58
N SER A 16 -12.03 -5.41 1.68
CA SER A 16 -10.80 -4.67 1.81
C SER A 16 -9.70 -5.58 2.36
N LEU A 17 -8.47 -5.12 2.21
CA LEU A 17 -7.32 -5.81 2.77
C LEU A 17 -6.69 -4.95 3.84
N LEU A 18 -6.42 -5.57 4.97
CA LEU A 18 -5.65 -4.97 6.04
C LEU A 18 -4.22 -5.46 5.88
N ILE A 19 -3.34 -4.58 5.51
CA ILE A 19 -1.97 -4.90 5.12
C ILE A 19 -1.03 -4.60 6.29
N PRO A 20 -0.33 -5.61 6.84
CA PRO A 20 0.56 -5.39 7.97
C PRO A 20 1.89 -4.78 7.52
N LEU A 21 2.23 -3.65 8.10
CA LEU A 21 3.54 -3.04 7.98
C LEU A 21 4.27 -3.18 9.32
N LYS A 22 5.46 -2.65 9.43
CA LYS A 22 6.22 -2.77 10.67
C LYS A 22 5.53 -2.08 11.85
N ASN A 23 5.14 -0.84 11.67
CA ASN A 23 4.55 -0.04 12.73
C ASN A 23 3.11 0.37 12.46
N GLU A 24 2.63 0.11 11.27
CA GLU A 24 1.33 0.56 10.82
C GLU A 24 0.60 -0.58 10.13
N ARG A 25 -0.68 -0.35 9.83
CA ARG A 25 -1.46 -1.20 8.95
C ARG A 25 -2.12 -0.31 7.91
N LEU A 26 -2.18 -0.80 6.70
CA LEU A 26 -2.89 -0.11 5.63
C LEU A 26 -4.23 -0.79 5.38
N LEU A 27 -5.23 0.00 5.10
CA LEU A 27 -6.53 -0.51 4.69
C LEU A 27 -6.78 -0.05 3.25
N VAL A 28 -6.91 -1.01 2.34
CA VAL A 28 -7.12 -0.73 0.92
C VAL A 28 -8.23 -1.61 0.36
N PRO A 29 -8.95 -1.16 -0.67
CA PRO A 29 -9.89 -2.04 -1.35
C PRO A 29 -9.17 -3.26 -1.94
N ARG A 30 -9.80 -4.42 -1.83
CA ARG A 30 -9.22 -5.67 -2.33
C ARG A 30 -8.84 -5.59 -3.81
N MET A 31 -9.64 -4.89 -4.59
CA MET A 31 -9.43 -4.81 -6.04
C MET A 31 -8.18 -4.02 -6.43
N CYS A 32 -7.59 -3.27 -5.49
CA CYS A 32 -6.34 -2.57 -5.74
C CYS A 32 -5.12 -3.50 -5.76
N VAL A 33 -5.26 -4.72 -5.26
CA VAL A 33 -4.14 -5.65 -5.11
C VAL A 33 -4.20 -6.71 -6.20
N ALA A 34 -3.08 -6.88 -6.89
CA ALA A 34 -2.95 -7.89 -7.95
C ALA A 34 -2.47 -9.23 -7.39
N GLU A 35 -1.47 -9.21 -6.53
CA GLU A 35 -0.82 -10.43 -6.06
C GLU A 35 -0.02 -10.15 -4.79
N VAL A 36 0.24 -11.20 -4.02
CA VAL A 36 1.16 -11.14 -2.87
C VAL A 36 2.28 -12.14 -3.15
N ILE A 37 3.52 -11.65 -3.16
CA ILE A 37 4.68 -12.47 -3.48
C ILE A 37 5.71 -12.42 -2.35
N ALA A 38 6.59 -13.40 -2.32
CA ALA A 38 7.69 -13.39 -1.38
C ALA A 38 8.67 -12.26 -1.74
N PHE A 39 9.22 -11.61 -0.73
CA PHE A 39 10.26 -10.63 -0.97
C PHE A 39 11.59 -11.36 -1.12
N ALA A 40 12.10 -11.39 -2.33
CA ALA A 40 13.44 -11.89 -2.60
C ALA A 40 14.41 -10.72 -2.46
N ASP A 41 15.59 -11.00 -1.91
CA ASP A 41 16.63 -10.01 -1.66
C ASP A 41 17.21 -9.35 -2.91
N ALA A 42 16.60 -9.53 -4.03
CA ALA A 42 17.15 -9.12 -5.30
C ALA A 42 16.58 -7.81 -5.81
N ALA A 43 16.20 -6.91 -4.91
CA ALA A 43 15.85 -5.56 -5.34
C ALA A 43 17.08 -4.92 -5.97
N ARG A 44 16.92 -4.49 -7.21
CA ARG A 44 18.02 -3.95 -8.02
C ARG A 44 17.68 -2.53 -8.43
N ASP A 45 18.64 -1.87 -9.06
CA ASP A 45 18.47 -0.54 -9.63
C ASP A 45 18.15 0.53 -8.59
N ARG A 46 18.50 0.25 -7.33
CA ARG A 46 18.48 1.29 -6.30
C ARG A 46 19.80 2.03 -6.31
N ARG A 47 19.73 3.35 -6.40
CA ARG A 47 20.90 4.22 -6.39
C ARG A 47 21.02 4.90 -5.03
N ASP A 48 22.21 5.41 -4.75
CA ASP A 48 22.47 6.09 -3.47
C ASP A 48 21.67 7.38 -3.31
N ASP A 49 21.26 7.99 -4.42
CA ASP A 49 20.44 9.20 -4.40
C ASP A 49 18.94 8.93 -4.27
N HIS A 50 18.53 7.68 -4.31
CA HIS A 50 17.15 7.34 -4.05
C HIS A 50 16.82 7.49 -2.55
N PRO A 51 15.59 7.89 -2.21
CA PRO A 51 15.20 7.95 -0.80
C PRO A 51 15.15 6.55 -0.19
N ASP A 52 15.23 6.49 1.13
CA ASP A 52 15.28 5.22 1.85
C ASP A 52 14.03 4.35 1.63
N TRP A 53 12.89 4.99 1.39
CA TRP A 53 11.65 4.23 1.16
C TRP A 53 11.60 3.55 -0.21
N PHE A 54 12.45 3.94 -1.14
CA PHE A 54 12.52 3.28 -2.46
C PHE A 54 13.53 2.14 -2.38
N LEU A 55 13.04 0.90 -2.49
CA LEU A 55 13.88 -0.29 -2.30
C LEU A 55 14.52 -0.78 -3.59
N GLY A 56 14.15 -0.23 -4.72
CA GLY A 56 14.63 -0.68 -6.02
C GLY A 56 13.55 -1.39 -6.80
N THR A 57 13.95 -2.24 -7.73
CA THR A 57 13.01 -2.99 -8.55
C THR A 57 13.27 -4.48 -8.43
N ILE A 58 12.23 -5.27 -8.60
CA ILE A 58 12.33 -6.73 -8.69
C ILE A 58 11.73 -7.16 -10.02
N GLU A 59 12.09 -8.36 -10.46
CA GLU A 59 11.50 -8.93 -11.65
C GLU A 59 10.17 -9.60 -11.29
N TRP A 60 9.12 -9.25 -12.01
CA TRP A 60 7.78 -9.80 -11.81
C TRP A 60 7.04 -9.84 -13.13
N ASN A 61 6.55 -11.01 -13.51
CA ASN A 61 5.80 -11.22 -14.75
C ASN A 61 6.49 -10.61 -15.98
N GLY A 62 7.81 -10.78 -16.07
CA GLY A 62 8.58 -10.29 -17.22
C GLY A 62 8.82 -8.79 -17.24
N GLN A 63 8.53 -8.09 -16.17
CA GLN A 63 8.76 -6.65 -16.09
C GLN A 63 9.48 -6.30 -14.78
N ARG A 64 9.99 -5.07 -14.75
CA ARG A 64 10.63 -4.52 -13.56
C ARG A 64 9.58 -3.84 -12.69
N LEU A 65 9.37 -4.39 -11.50
CA LEU A 65 8.38 -3.90 -10.56
C LEU A 65 9.08 -3.00 -9.54
N PRO A 66 8.74 -1.70 -9.46
CA PRO A 66 9.29 -0.87 -8.38
C PRO A 66 8.69 -1.29 -7.05
N VAL A 67 9.53 -1.36 -6.03
CA VAL A 67 9.15 -1.79 -4.68
C VAL A 67 9.50 -0.70 -3.69
N VAL A 68 8.55 -0.39 -2.82
CA VAL A 68 8.72 0.66 -1.83
C VAL A 68 8.38 0.15 -0.43
N SER A 69 8.95 0.83 0.57
CA SER A 69 8.58 0.66 1.96
C SER A 69 7.73 1.85 2.37
N PHE A 70 6.57 1.58 2.94
CA PHE A 70 5.61 2.64 3.24
C PHE A 70 5.88 3.34 4.57
N ASP A 71 6.29 2.62 5.59
CA ASP A 71 6.37 3.15 6.94
C ASP A 71 7.76 3.15 7.58
N ASP A 72 8.80 2.90 6.80
CA ASP A 72 10.16 2.91 7.33
C ASP A 72 11.10 3.74 6.48
N PRO A 73 11.07 5.06 6.66
CA PRO A 73 11.96 5.93 5.90
C PRO A 73 13.43 5.75 6.24
N GLN A 74 13.75 5.07 7.33
CA GLN A 74 15.14 4.89 7.76
C GLN A 74 15.74 3.54 7.40
N GLY A 75 14.96 2.67 6.78
CA GLY A 75 15.46 1.41 6.27
C GLY A 75 15.76 0.35 7.31
N GLU A 76 15.35 0.55 8.56
CA GLU A 76 15.57 -0.43 9.62
C GLU A 76 14.80 -1.73 9.36
N GLU A 77 13.70 -1.64 8.67
CA GLU A 77 12.91 -2.81 8.30
C GLU A 77 13.68 -3.81 7.46
N ARG A 78 14.67 -3.36 6.74
CA ARG A 78 15.49 -4.27 5.93
C ARG A 78 16.16 -5.34 6.77
N ARG A 79 16.27 -5.09 8.08
CA ARG A 79 16.88 -6.02 9.02
C ARG A 79 15.89 -6.95 9.67
N THR A 80 14.58 -6.70 9.51
CA THR A 80 13.60 -7.56 10.14
C THR A 80 13.39 -8.85 9.35
N LYS A 81 12.92 -9.83 10.06
CA LYS A 81 12.75 -11.23 9.63
C LYS A 81 12.31 -11.37 8.18
N ARG A 82 13.26 -11.58 7.29
CA ARG A 82 13.02 -11.75 5.86
C ARG A 82 12.03 -12.86 5.54
N SER A 83 11.95 -13.87 6.41
CA SER A 83 11.02 -14.97 6.22
C SER A 83 9.55 -14.55 6.25
N ARG A 84 9.24 -13.42 6.90
CA ARG A 84 7.88 -12.89 6.97
C ARG A 84 7.61 -11.80 5.93
N ALA A 85 8.66 -11.26 5.34
CA ALA A 85 8.51 -10.16 4.41
C ALA A 85 7.81 -10.63 3.14
N ARG A 86 6.85 -9.84 2.68
CA ARG A 86 6.14 -10.06 1.43
C ARG A 86 6.11 -8.76 0.64
N VAL A 87 5.86 -8.89 -0.63
CA VAL A 87 5.57 -7.72 -1.46
C VAL A 87 4.13 -7.84 -1.92
N VAL A 88 3.33 -6.86 -1.58
CA VAL A 88 1.97 -6.76 -2.10
C VAL A 88 2.04 -5.96 -3.38
N VAL A 89 1.66 -6.59 -4.48
CA VAL A 89 1.69 -5.98 -5.81
C VAL A 89 0.36 -5.28 -6.04
N PHE A 90 0.43 -3.98 -6.30
CA PHE A 90 -0.75 -3.15 -6.54
C PHE A 90 -0.92 -2.90 -8.03
N HIS A 91 -2.17 -2.86 -8.46
CA HIS A 91 -2.52 -2.25 -9.74
C HIS A 91 -2.35 -0.74 -9.63
N ALA A 92 -1.66 -0.14 -10.57
CA ALA A 92 -1.60 1.32 -10.62
C ALA A 92 -2.98 1.88 -10.98
N ILE A 93 -3.39 2.92 -10.28
CA ILE A 93 -4.67 3.58 -10.53
C ILE A 93 -4.52 4.84 -11.37
N THR A 94 -3.28 5.27 -11.60
CA THR A 94 -2.97 6.39 -12.48
C THR A 94 -2.15 5.89 -13.67
N GLN A 95 -1.80 6.78 -14.56
CA GLN A 95 -0.94 6.45 -15.70
C GLN A 95 0.51 6.88 -15.50
N GLU A 96 0.88 7.18 -14.27
CA GLU A 96 2.22 7.64 -13.93
C GLU A 96 3.29 6.54 -14.07
N LEU A 97 2.92 5.27 -13.88
CA LEU A 97 3.86 4.16 -13.90
C LEU A 97 3.73 3.39 -15.22
N ARG A 98 4.85 3.24 -15.91
CA ARG A 98 4.89 2.56 -17.21
C ARG A 98 4.36 1.13 -17.17
N GLY A 99 4.77 0.38 -16.14
CA GLY A 99 4.38 -1.03 -16.02
C GLY A 99 2.97 -1.24 -15.53
N GLY A 100 2.35 -0.21 -14.97
CA GLY A 100 1.01 -0.32 -14.42
C GLY A 100 0.91 -1.04 -13.09
N TYR A 101 2.03 -1.30 -12.43
CA TYR A 101 2.09 -2.01 -11.16
C TYR A 101 3.22 -1.48 -10.30
N TYR A 102 3.10 -1.67 -9.00
CA TYR A 102 4.17 -1.41 -8.04
C TYR A 102 3.98 -2.31 -6.83
N GLY A 103 5.04 -2.50 -6.06
CA GLY A 103 5.00 -3.34 -4.87
C GLY A 103 5.24 -2.55 -3.60
N VAL A 104 4.59 -2.97 -2.52
CA VAL A 104 4.79 -2.43 -1.19
C VAL A 104 5.30 -3.56 -0.30
N LEU A 105 6.41 -3.31 0.37
CA LEU A 105 6.97 -4.27 1.33
C LEU A 105 6.07 -4.37 2.54
N THR A 106 5.75 -5.59 2.95
CA THR A 106 4.89 -5.86 4.09
C THR A 106 5.55 -6.85 5.04
N GLN A 107 4.98 -6.97 6.24
CA GLN A 107 5.48 -7.87 7.28
C GLN A 107 4.64 -9.15 7.38
N GLY A 108 4.02 -9.56 6.31
CA GLY A 108 3.20 -10.75 6.26
C GLY A 108 2.10 -10.62 5.23
N PHE A 109 1.18 -11.57 5.26
CA PHE A 109 0.06 -11.58 4.34
C PHE A 109 -1.03 -10.60 4.75
N PRO A 110 -1.66 -9.92 3.79
CA PRO A 110 -2.84 -9.12 4.07
C PRO A 110 -3.99 -9.96 4.60
N GLN A 111 -4.80 -9.37 5.45
CA GLN A 111 -6.00 -9.99 5.99
C GLN A 111 -7.22 -9.43 5.26
N LEU A 112 -8.08 -10.32 4.76
CA LEU A 112 -9.33 -9.90 4.13
C LEU A 112 -10.31 -9.47 5.22
N VAL A 113 -10.86 -8.27 5.08
CA VAL A 113 -11.85 -7.73 6.02
C VAL A 113 -13.02 -7.15 5.25
N ARG A 114 -14.19 -7.20 5.86
CA ARG A 114 -15.38 -6.52 5.33
C ARG A 114 -15.53 -5.19 6.06
N VAL A 115 -15.63 -4.12 5.32
CA VAL A 115 -15.77 -2.80 5.91
C VAL A 115 -17.05 -2.14 5.44
N ASN A 116 -17.65 -1.36 6.33
CA ASN A 116 -18.79 -0.52 6.05
C ASN A 116 -18.72 0.69 7.00
N ALA A 117 -19.66 1.61 6.86
CA ALA A 117 -19.66 2.82 7.65
C ALA A 117 -19.84 2.59 9.17
N ASP A 118 -20.35 1.43 9.56
CA ASP A 118 -20.52 1.11 10.98
C ASP A 118 -19.23 0.56 11.61
N VAL A 119 -18.37 -0.06 10.80
CA VAL A 119 -17.16 -0.73 11.27
C VAL A 119 -15.95 0.21 11.20
N VAL A 120 -15.91 1.08 10.21
CA VAL A 120 -14.77 1.97 9.97
C VAL A 120 -15.25 3.41 10.21
N ARG A 121 -14.59 4.11 11.14
CA ARG A 121 -14.91 5.49 11.49
C ARG A 121 -13.68 6.37 11.33
N PRO A 122 -13.86 7.64 10.97
CA PRO A 122 -12.73 8.56 10.94
C PRO A 122 -12.06 8.68 12.31
N ASP A 123 -10.74 8.77 12.30
CA ASP A 123 -9.97 8.98 13.52
C ASP A 123 -9.15 10.25 13.37
N PRO A 124 -9.63 11.38 13.89
CA PRO A 124 -8.93 12.66 13.74
C PRO A 124 -7.78 12.85 14.74
N SER A 125 -7.48 11.85 15.56
CA SER A 125 -6.42 11.97 16.57
C SER A 125 -5.03 12.12 15.97
N ARG A 126 -4.87 11.82 14.69
CA ARG A 126 -3.58 11.88 14.02
C ARG A 126 -3.73 12.60 12.68
N SER A 127 -2.81 13.51 12.40
CA SER A 127 -2.76 14.20 11.11
C SER A 127 -1.47 13.86 10.38
N PHE A 128 -1.48 14.05 9.08
CA PHE A 128 -0.35 13.70 8.22
C PHE A 128 0.03 14.88 7.35
N PRO A 129 1.34 15.04 7.04
CA PRO A 129 1.75 16.09 6.12
C PRO A 129 1.09 15.94 4.75
N GLU A 130 0.81 17.05 4.09
CA GLU A 130 0.18 17.04 2.76
C GLU A 130 0.92 16.20 1.74
N ARG A 131 2.23 16.15 1.86
CA ARG A 131 3.07 15.42 0.91
C ARG A 131 3.19 13.94 1.19
N SER A 132 2.71 13.49 2.35
CA SER A 132 2.78 12.08 2.68
C SER A 132 1.74 11.29 1.86
N PRO A 133 2.00 10.01 1.59
CA PRO A 133 1.05 9.19 0.85
C PRO A 133 -0.02 8.59 1.75
N VAL A 134 -0.54 9.39 2.67
CA VAL A 134 -1.60 8.98 3.61
C VAL A 134 -2.75 9.96 3.50
N ILE A 135 -3.95 9.45 3.28
CA ILE A 135 -5.16 10.28 3.31
C ILE A 135 -5.57 10.55 4.74
N CYS A 136 -5.72 9.49 5.54
CA CYS A 136 -6.20 9.63 6.91
C CYS A 136 -5.98 8.35 7.69
N GLN A 137 -6.17 8.43 9.01
CA GLN A 137 -6.29 7.28 9.88
C GLN A 137 -7.76 7.01 10.15
N VAL A 138 -8.13 5.76 10.20
CA VAL A 138 -9.48 5.35 10.57
C VAL A 138 -9.42 4.44 11.80
N ARG A 139 -10.57 4.28 12.44
CA ARG A 139 -10.69 3.45 13.63
C ARG A 139 -11.57 2.26 13.35
N MET A 140 -11.07 1.08 13.65
CA MET A 140 -11.82 -0.17 13.67
C MET A 140 -11.82 -0.69 15.13
N ILE A 141 -12.50 -1.80 15.37
CA ILE A 141 -12.68 -2.29 16.75
C ILE A 141 -11.35 -2.44 17.49
N ASN A 142 -10.35 -3.05 16.88
CA ASN A 142 -9.08 -3.32 17.55
C ASN A 142 -7.88 -2.67 16.83
N GLU A 143 -8.10 -1.84 15.86
CA GLU A 143 -7.03 -1.32 15.03
C GLU A 143 -7.32 0.10 14.54
N THR A 144 -6.25 0.80 14.24
CA THR A 144 -6.33 2.15 13.69
C THR A 144 -5.51 2.23 12.39
N PRO A 145 -5.98 1.56 11.32
CA PRO A 145 -5.21 1.53 10.09
C PRO A 145 -5.20 2.87 9.36
N LEU A 146 -4.23 3.01 8.47
CA LEU A 146 -4.11 4.16 7.60
C LEU A 146 -4.76 3.88 6.26
N ILE A 147 -5.43 4.88 5.70
CA ILE A 147 -5.89 4.84 4.31
C ILE A 147 -4.79 5.51 3.47
N PRO A 148 -4.11 4.76 2.60
CA PRO A 148 -3.06 5.37 1.79
C PRO A 148 -3.61 6.22 0.67
N ASP A 149 -2.88 7.25 0.30
CA ASP A 149 -3.13 8.03 -0.91
C ASP A 149 -2.37 7.37 -2.05
N LEU A 150 -3.02 6.48 -2.76
CA LEU A 150 -2.37 5.69 -3.81
C LEU A 150 -1.97 6.55 -5.01
N GLU A 151 -2.72 7.60 -5.32
CA GLU A 151 -2.32 8.52 -6.39
C GLU A 151 -1.01 9.21 -6.03
N ARG A 152 -0.92 9.70 -4.79
CA ARG A 152 0.31 10.36 -4.33
C ARG A 152 1.48 9.38 -4.29
N LEU A 153 1.24 8.18 -3.83
CA LEU A 153 2.28 7.15 -3.77
C LEU A 153 2.82 6.85 -5.18
N GLU A 154 1.93 6.73 -6.15
CA GLU A 154 2.35 6.48 -7.53
C GLU A 154 3.16 7.64 -8.10
N GLN A 155 2.80 8.88 -7.80
CA GLN A 155 3.60 10.04 -8.20
C GLN A 155 5.00 9.99 -7.60
N MET A 156 5.09 9.65 -6.31
CA MET A 156 6.38 9.53 -5.63
C MET A 156 7.25 8.45 -6.27
N ILE A 157 6.67 7.32 -6.59
CA ILE A 157 7.38 6.23 -7.27
C ILE A 157 7.83 6.64 -8.66
N ALA A 158 6.96 7.31 -9.41
CA ALA A 158 7.28 7.75 -10.76
C ALA A 158 8.46 8.73 -10.77
N GLU A 159 8.54 9.61 -9.79
CA GLU A 159 9.65 10.54 -9.67
C GLU A 159 10.99 9.81 -9.51
N GLU A 160 10.99 8.69 -8.79
CA GLU A 160 12.21 7.91 -8.58
C GLU A 160 12.55 7.02 -9.78
N THR A 161 11.56 6.52 -10.49
CA THR A 161 11.77 5.62 -11.62
C THR A 161 11.98 6.34 -12.94
N SER A 162 11.54 7.59 -13.08
CA SER A 162 11.67 8.36 -14.31
C SER A 162 13.12 8.70 -14.66
N VAL A 163 14.01 8.73 -13.66
CA VAL A 163 15.44 8.99 -13.85
C VAL A 163 16.27 7.73 -14.03
N MET A 164 15.63 6.55 -14.02
CA MET A 164 16.33 5.29 -14.22
C MET A 164 16.58 5.08 -15.72
N PRO A 165 17.77 4.62 -16.11
CA PRO A 165 18.03 4.31 -17.50
C PRO A 165 17.14 3.17 -17.96
N THR A 166 16.58 3.34 -19.13
CA THR A 166 15.71 2.32 -19.75
C THR A 166 16.53 1.18 -20.32
#